data_5e44e5fdc02347e9ff42016d42f5c409
#
_entry.id   5e44e5fdc02347e9ff42016d42f5c409
#
_cell.length_a   1.000
_cell.length_b   1.000
_cell.length_c   1.000
_cell.angle_alpha   90.00
_cell.angle_beta   90.00
_cell.angle_gamma   90.00
#
_symmetry.space_group_name_H-M   'P 1'
#
loop_
_entity.id
_entity.type
_entity.pdbx_description
1 polymer ?
#
loop_
_entity_poly.entity_id
_entity_poly.type
_entity_poly.pdbx_seq_one_letter_code
_entity_poly.pdbx_strand_id
1 'polypeptide(L)'
;MPTAPGKSRSDRALARLRLDARLQPLRDRQSATAVPRGGWLRVIRQALGMTRNDMAARLGLTSSTIVRIEASEQRETIQLDTLRRAASALDCELVYALIPRQPLEQAVEQQREKLVRALNAKVHTHMALEGQDTPGADMDTWRRDRAAASISDRQLWKRET
;
A
#
# COMPACT_ATOMS: atom_id res chain seq x y z
N MET A 1 -24.68 -8.75 16.07
CA MET A 1 -23.84 -9.10 14.91
C MET A 1 -22.65 -9.90 15.38
N PRO A 2 -22.50 -11.19 15.04
CA PRO A 2 -21.31 -11.95 15.44
C PRO A 2 -20.10 -11.40 14.70
N THR A 3 -19.09 -10.96 15.46
CA THR A 3 -17.78 -10.56 14.95
C THR A 3 -17.14 -11.79 14.28
N ALA A 4 -16.84 -11.71 12.98
CA ALA A 4 -16.18 -12.79 12.26
C ALA A 4 -14.91 -13.22 13.01
N PRO A 5 -14.62 -14.52 13.16
CA PRO A 5 -13.44 -15.01 13.85
C PRO A 5 -12.19 -14.41 13.21
N GLY A 6 -11.35 -13.75 14.00
CA GLY A 6 -10.14 -13.11 13.52
C GLY A 6 -9.25 -14.15 12.84
N LYS A 7 -8.84 -13.91 11.60
CA LYS A 7 -7.94 -14.79 10.82
C LYS A 7 -6.71 -15.15 11.66
N SER A 8 -6.32 -16.42 11.66
CA SER A 8 -5.14 -16.92 12.36
C SER A 8 -3.85 -16.28 11.80
N ARG A 9 -2.72 -16.46 12.48
CA ARG A 9 -1.40 -15.98 12.00
C ARG A 9 -1.04 -16.65 10.67
N SER A 10 -1.29 -17.94 10.53
CA SER A 10 -1.05 -18.70 9.29
C SER A 10 -1.96 -18.27 8.15
N ASP A 11 -3.24 -17.97 8.41
CA ASP A 11 -4.16 -17.46 7.39
C ASP A 11 -3.70 -16.10 6.85
N ARG A 12 -3.20 -15.24 7.73
CA ARG A 12 -2.65 -13.93 7.30
C ARG A 12 -1.37 -14.08 6.50
N ALA A 13 -0.46 -14.97 6.91
CA ALA A 13 0.77 -15.26 6.16
C ALA A 13 0.44 -15.78 4.75
N LEU A 14 -0.47 -16.73 4.65
CA LEU A 14 -0.92 -17.25 3.35
C LEU A 14 -1.58 -16.17 2.49
N ALA A 15 -2.37 -15.29 3.09
CA ALA A 15 -2.98 -14.16 2.38
C ALA A 15 -1.92 -13.18 1.84
N ARG A 16 -0.87 -12.87 2.62
CA ARG A 16 0.25 -12.04 2.17
C ARG A 16 0.99 -12.67 0.99
N LEU A 17 1.34 -13.95 1.07
CA LEU A 17 2.01 -14.67 -0.02
C LEU A 17 1.20 -14.63 -1.32
N ARG A 18 -0.12 -14.86 -1.23
CA ARG A 18 -1.01 -14.80 -2.40
C ARG A 18 -1.10 -13.39 -2.99
N LEU A 19 -1.18 -12.36 -2.14
CA LEU A 19 -1.18 -10.97 -2.58
C LEU A 19 0.16 -10.57 -3.20
N ASP A 20 1.27 -10.94 -2.60
CA ASP A 20 2.61 -10.66 -3.12
C ASP A 20 2.81 -11.29 -4.50
N ALA A 21 2.40 -12.55 -4.69
CA ALA A 21 2.46 -13.22 -5.99
C ALA A 21 1.58 -12.53 -7.05
N ARG A 22 0.36 -12.09 -6.65
CA ARG A 22 -0.55 -11.37 -7.56
C ARG A 22 -0.06 -9.98 -7.94
N LEU A 23 0.61 -9.28 -7.02
CA LEU A 23 1.07 -7.90 -7.21
C LEU A 23 2.48 -7.81 -7.81
N GLN A 24 3.24 -8.91 -7.83
CA GLN A 24 4.58 -8.95 -8.39
C GLN A 24 4.64 -8.46 -9.85
N PRO A 25 3.77 -8.94 -10.79
CA PRO A 25 3.80 -8.47 -12.17
C PRO A 25 3.51 -6.97 -12.33
N LEU A 26 2.69 -6.39 -11.43
CA LEU A 26 2.39 -4.96 -11.42
C LEU A 26 3.58 -4.16 -10.89
N ARG A 27 4.29 -4.68 -9.89
CA ARG A 27 5.52 -4.08 -9.36
C ARG A 27 6.60 -4.00 -10.43
N ASP A 28 6.79 -5.08 -11.18
CA ASP A 28 7.80 -5.17 -12.24
C ASP A 28 7.50 -4.21 -13.41
N ARG A 29 6.24 -3.85 -13.63
CA ARG A 29 5.78 -2.95 -14.69
C ARG A 29 5.42 -1.55 -14.21
N GLN A 30 5.76 -1.17 -13.00
CA GLN A 30 5.35 0.12 -12.42
C GLN A 30 5.78 1.32 -13.26
N SER A 31 6.95 1.28 -13.91
CA SER A 31 7.41 2.33 -14.82
C SER A 31 6.54 2.47 -16.07
N ALA A 32 5.95 1.39 -16.57
CA ALA A 32 5.07 1.38 -17.74
C ALA A 32 3.68 1.98 -17.46
N THR A 33 3.30 2.08 -16.18
CA THR A 33 2.02 2.65 -15.75
C THR A 33 2.13 4.09 -15.26
N ALA A 34 3.28 4.74 -15.47
CA ALA A 34 3.49 6.13 -15.08
C ALA A 34 2.51 7.05 -15.82
N VAL A 35 1.88 7.95 -15.08
CA VAL A 35 0.92 8.92 -15.64
C VAL A 35 1.64 9.85 -16.62
N PRO A 36 1.20 9.97 -17.87
CA PRO A 36 1.83 10.84 -18.85
C PRO A 36 1.68 12.31 -18.45
N ARG A 37 2.59 13.17 -18.95
CA ARG A 37 2.45 14.62 -18.79
C ARG A 37 1.14 15.08 -19.40
N GLY A 38 0.27 15.65 -18.60
CA GLY A 38 -1.06 16.09 -19.03
C GLY A 38 -2.21 15.18 -18.62
N GLY A 39 -1.94 14.05 -17.95
CA GLY A 39 -2.92 13.07 -17.51
C GLY A 39 -3.35 12.10 -18.62
N TRP A 40 -3.85 10.94 -18.24
CA TRP A 40 -4.32 9.92 -19.18
C TRP A 40 -5.53 10.37 -19.99
N LEU A 41 -6.52 11.01 -19.36
CA LEU A 41 -7.76 11.42 -20.01
C LEU A 41 -7.48 12.35 -21.20
N ARG A 42 -6.66 13.37 -20.99
CA ARG A 42 -6.32 14.33 -22.02
C ARG A 42 -5.51 13.70 -23.16
N VAL A 43 -4.50 12.90 -22.82
CA VAL A 43 -3.60 12.30 -23.81
C VAL A 43 -4.36 11.31 -24.68
N ILE A 44 -5.18 10.44 -24.08
CA ILE A 44 -5.99 9.46 -24.83
C ILE A 44 -7.02 10.16 -25.70
N ARG A 45 -7.75 11.15 -25.14
CA ARG A 45 -8.73 11.93 -25.92
C ARG A 45 -8.09 12.56 -27.15
N GLN A 46 -6.91 13.17 -27.00
CA GLN A 46 -6.19 13.79 -28.11
C GLN A 46 -5.70 12.76 -29.14
N ALA A 47 -5.20 11.62 -28.69
CA ALA A 47 -4.77 10.52 -29.57
C ALA A 47 -5.93 9.94 -30.38
N LEU A 48 -7.15 9.93 -29.83
CA LEU A 48 -8.38 9.55 -30.54
C LEU A 48 -8.91 10.64 -31.48
N GLY A 49 -8.27 11.83 -31.54
CA GLY A 49 -8.77 12.98 -32.32
C GLY A 49 -10.07 13.58 -31.75
N MET A 50 -10.43 13.22 -30.50
CA MET A 50 -11.68 13.64 -29.87
C MET A 50 -11.54 15.03 -29.26
N THR A 51 -12.51 15.93 -29.55
CA THR A 51 -12.58 17.24 -28.89
C THR A 51 -13.16 17.13 -27.48
N ARG A 52 -13.01 18.20 -26.68
CA ARG A 52 -13.67 18.26 -25.37
C ARG A 52 -15.19 18.26 -25.48
N ASN A 53 -15.74 18.84 -26.56
CA ASN A 53 -17.18 18.84 -26.81
C ASN A 53 -17.70 17.42 -27.08
N ASP A 54 -16.94 16.60 -27.83
CA ASP A 54 -17.31 15.20 -28.10
C ASP A 54 -17.33 14.39 -26.82
N MET A 55 -16.30 14.54 -25.99
CA MET A 55 -16.23 13.86 -24.68
C MET A 55 -17.35 14.36 -23.74
N ALA A 56 -17.64 15.64 -23.74
CA ALA A 56 -18.71 16.24 -22.95
C ALA A 56 -20.09 15.70 -23.37
N ALA A 57 -20.35 15.58 -24.67
CA ALA A 57 -21.57 14.99 -25.19
C ALA A 57 -21.77 13.54 -24.74
N ARG A 58 -20.70 12.71 -24.77
CA ARG A 58 -20.74 11.32 -24.30
C ARG A 58 -21.06 11.18 -22.80
N LEU A 59 -20.63 12.16 -22.01
CA LEU A 59 -20.85 12.19 -20.55
C LEU A 59 -22.11 12.92 -20.12
N GLY A 60 -22.81 13.60 -21.00
CA GLY A 60 -23.92 14.48 -20.68
C GLY A 60 -23.48 15.71 -19.87
N LEU A 61 -22.26 16.22 -20.12
CA LEU A 61 -21.64 17.33 -19.41
C LEU A 61 -21.33 18.50 -20.34
N THR A 62 -20.79 19.59 -19.79
CA THR A 62 -20.27 20.72 -20.56
C THR A 62 -18.76 20.58 -20.83
N SER A 63 -18.29 21.22 -21.91
CA SER A 63 -16.86 21.25 -22.25
C SER A 63 -16.01 21.85 -21.13
N SER A 64 -16.49 22.86 -20.40
CA SER A 64 -15.83 23.44 -19.24
C SER A 64 -15.69 22.44 -18.08
N THR A 65 -16.66 21.52 -17.93
CA THR A 65 -16.56 20.43 -16.95
C THR A 65 -15.46 19.44 -17.34
N ILE A 66 -15.30 19.12 -18.63
CA ILE A 66 -14.20 18.28 -19.09
C ILE A 66 -12.82 18.91 -18.78
N VAL A 67 -12.67 20.22 -18.98
CA VAL A 67 -11.45 20.94 -18.59
C VAL A 67 -11.14 20.73 -17.10
N ARG A 68 -12.16 20.84 -16.22
CA ARG A 68 -11.98 20.63 -14.77
C ARG A 68 -11.65 19.18 -14.42
N ILE A 69 -12.27 18.21 -15.10
CA ILE A 69 -11.98 16.78 -14.91
C ILE A 69 -10.53 16.48 -15.30
N GLU A 70 -10.08 16.90 -16.49
CA GLU A 70 -8.69 16.74 -16.94
C GLU A 70 -7.70 17.40 -15.97
N ALA A 71 -8.00 18.61 -15.51
CA ALA A 71 -7.17 19.33 -14.55
C ALA A 71 -7.14 18.67 -13.15
N SER A 72 -8.25 18.08 -12.70
CA SER A 72 -8.30 17.37 -11.42
C SER A 72 -7.55 16.04 -11.47
N GLU A 73 -7.53 15.36 -12.61
CA GLU A 73 -6.66 14.18 -12.81
C GLU A 73 -5.19 14.56 -12.69
N GLN A 74 -4.75 15.62 -13.37
CA GLN A 74 -3.36 16.09 -13.32
C GLN A 74 -2.90 16.48 -11.90
N ARG A 75 -3.82 17.01 -11.07
CA ARG A 75 -3.56 17.35 -9.66
C ARG A 75 -3.77 16.19 -8.69
N GLU A 76 -4.09 14.99 -9.20
CA GLU A 76 -4.37 13.81 -8.38
C GLU A 76 -5.53 14.04 -7.36
N THR A 77 -6.47 14.94 -7.68
CA THR A 77 -7.62 15.28 -6.83
C THR A 77 -8.94 14.73 -7.35
N ILE A 78 -8.91 14.03 -8.48
CA ILE A 78 -10.10 13.44 -9.10
C ILE A 78 -10.63 12.26 -8.27
N GLN A 79 -11.94 12.17 -8.14
CA GLN A 79 -12.58 11.02 -7.53
C GLN A 79 -12.54 9.82 -8.49
N LEU A 80 -12.29 8.61 -7.94
CA LEU A 80 -12.20 7.36 -8.74
C LEU A 80 -13.49 7.09 -9.54
N ASP A 81 -14.66 7.44 -9.02
CA ASP A 81 -15.92 7.32 -9.76
C ASP A 81 -15.95 8.22 -10.99
N THR A 82 -15.58 9.48 -10.83
CA THR A 82 -15.46 10.44 -11.93
C THR A 82 -14.44 9.98 -12.96
N LEU A 83 -13.30 9.48 -12.51
CA LEU A 83 -12.24 8.96 -13.39
C LEU A 83 -12.73 7.73 -14.18
N ARG A 84 -13.49 6.83 -13.53
CA ARG A 84 -14.06 5.63 -14.19
C ARG A 84 -15.07 6.02 -15.27
N ARG A 85 -15.96 6.96 -14.98
CA ARG A 85 -16.92 7.47 -15.96
C ARG A 85 -16.23 8.17 -17.14
N ALA A 86 -15.21 8.97 -16.86
CA ALA A 86 -14.44 9.65 -17.89
C ALA A 86 -13.64 8.66 -18.77
N ALA A 87 -13.05 7.61 -18.18
CA ALA A 87 -12.38 6.54 -18.93
C ALA A 87 -13.37 5.80 -19.84
N SER A 88 -14.55 5.45 -19.34
CA SER A 88 -15.60 4.80 -20.15
C SER A 88 -16.05 5.64 -21.33
N ALA A 89 -16.10 6.97 -21.20
CA ALA A 89 -16.42 7.86 -22.32
C ALA A 89 -15.34 7.86 -23.42
N LEU A 90 -14.13 7.44 -23.11
CA LEU A 90 -13.01 7.23 -24.03
C LEU A 90 -12.87 5.78 -24.51
N ASP A 91 -13.86 4.94 -24.19
CA ASP A 91 -13.83 3.49 -24.46
C ASP A 91 -12.63 2.80 -23.80
N CYS A 92 -12.29 3.26 -22.59
CA CYS A 92 -11.20 2.76 -21.77
C CYS A 92 -11.70 2.20 -20.44
N GLU A 93 -10.98 1.21 -19.90
CA GLU A 93 -11.20 0.66 -18.57
C GLU A 93 -10.24 1.31 -17.56
N LEU A 94 -10.77 1.72 -16.39
CA LEU A 94 -9.94 2.17 -15.28
C LEU A 94 -9.43 0.97 -14.48
N VAL A 95 -8.14 0.72 -14.53
CA VAL A 95 -7.47 -0.26 -13.66
C VAL A 95 -6.90 0.47 -12.44
N TYR A 96 -7.21 -0.05 -11.24
CA TYR A 96 -6.77 0.51 -9.97
C TYR A 96 -6.11 -0.57 -9.11
N ALA A 97 -4.91 -0.30 -8.64
CA ALA A 97 -4.18 -1.20 -7.75
C ALA A 97 -3.32 -0.42 -6.74
N LEU A 98 -3.20 -0.97 -5.53
CA LEU A 98 -2.22 -0.55 -4.53
C LEU A 98 -1.03 -1.50 -4.62
N ILE A 99 0.12 -0.96 -4.98
CA ILE A 99 1.35 -1.74 -5.15
C ILE A 99 2.26 -1.48 -3.96
N PRO A 100 2.47 -2.46 -3.05
CA PRO A 100 3.40 -2.31 -1.94
C PRO A 100 4.82 -2.07 -2.44
N ARG A 101 5.56 -1.18 -1.79
CA ARG A 101 6.97 -0.86 -2.14
C ARG A 101 7.90 -2.06 -1.99
N GLN A 102 7.54 -3.00 -1.12
CA GLN A 102 8.23 -4.26 -0.87
C GLN A 102 7.21 -5.38 -0.63
N PRO A 103 7.57 -6.65 -0.72
CA PRO A 103 6.69 -7.75 -0.38
C PRO A 103 6.07 -7.59 1.01
N LEU A 104 4.78 -7.88 1.13
CA LEU A 104 4.02 -7.72 2.39
C LEU A 104 4.59 -8.58 3.52
N GLU A 105 5.06 -9.79 3.19
CA GLU A 105 5.72 -10.66 4.19
C GLU A 105 7.00 -10.01 4.71
N GLN A 106 7.82 -9.45 3.83
CA GLN A 106 9.04 -8.73 4.20
C GLN A 106 8.73 -7.49 5.05
N ALA A 107 7.66 -6.75 4.73
CA ALA A 107 7.24 -5.58 5.51
C ALA A 107 6.86 -5.98 6.96
N VAL A 108 6.15 -7.10 7.11
CA VAL A 108 5.77 -7.65 8.42
C VAL A 108 7.00 -8.09 9.20
N GLU A 109 7.93 -8.78 8.57
CA GLU A 109 9.16 -9.26 9.25
C GLU A 109 10.05 -8.10 9.69
N GLN A 110 10.28 -7.12 8.83
CA GLN A 110 11.04 -5.91 9.20
C GLN A 110 10.40 -5.16 10.37
N GLN A 111 9.06 -5.07 10.41
CA GLN A 111 8.37 -4.43 11.52
C GLN A 111 8.51 -5.24 12.82
N ARG A 112 8.46 -6.58 12.73
CA ARG A 112 8.70 -7.47 13.88
C ARG A 112 10.10 -7.30 14.43
N GLU A 113 11.13 -7.30 13.57
CA GLU A 113 12.50 -7.06 13.97
C GLU A 113 12.72 -5.70 14.63
N LYS A 114 12.06 -4.64 14.13
CA LYS A 114 12.13 -3.31 14.75
C LYS A 114 11.59 -3.33 16.18
N LEU A 115 10.44 -3.97 16.40
CA LEU A 115 9.86 -4.09 17.73
C LEU A 115 10.73 -4.94 18.67
N VAL A 116 11.26 -6.06 18.19
CA VAL A 116 12.16 -6.92 18.99
C VAL A 116 13.41 -6.13 19.39
N ARG A 117 14.02 -5.38 18.47
CA ARG A 117 15.17 -4.52 18.77
C ARG A 117 14.85 -3.46 19.81
N ALA A 118 13.68 -2.81 19.71
CA ALA A 118 13.25 -1.80 20.68
C ALA A 118 13.01 -2.40 22.07
N LEU A 119 12.38 -3.59 22.15
CA LEU A 119 12.18 -4.30 23.41
C LEU A 119 13.50 -4.70 24.05
N ASN A 120 14.43 -5.25 23.28
CA ASN A 120 15.75 -5.63 23.79
C ASN A 120 16.54 -4.42 24.28
N ALA A 121 16.51 -3.28 23.55
CA ALA A 121 17.17 -2.07 24.00
C ALA A 121 16.65 -1.57 25.36
N LYS A 122 15.32 -1.63 25.58
CA LYS A 122 14.74 -1.29 26.90
C LYS A 122 15.21 -2.23 28.00
N VAL A 123 15.28 -3.56 27.72
CA VAL A 123 15.75 -4.56 28.69
C VAL A 123 17.23 -4.33 29.04
N HIS A 124 18.09 -4.11 28.03
CA HIS A 124 19.52 -3.84 28.28
C HIS A 124 19.74 -2.56 29.10
N THR A 125 18.95 -1.51 28.82
CA THR A 125 19.02 -0.27 29.62
C THR A 125 18.65 -0.52 31.08
N HIS A 126 17.58 -1.28 31.36
CA HIS A 126 17.20 -1.64 32.74
C HIS A 126 18.27 -2.49 33.44
N MET A 127 18.78 -3.52 32.77
CA MET A 127 19.84 -4.36 33.34
C MET A 127 21.13 -3.60 33.67
N ALA A 128 21.53 -2.67 32.79
CA ALA A 128 22.69 -1.80 33.02
C ALA A 128 22.49 -0.89 34.23
N LEU A 129 21.25 -0.37 34.45
CA LEU A 129 20.91 0.46 35.61
C LEU A 129 20.91 -0.33 36.93
N GLU A 130 20.59 -1.64 36.86
CA GLU A 130 20.55 -2.53 38.02
C GLU A 130 21.92 -3.19 38.33
N GLY A 131 22.98 -2.86 37.57
CA GLY A 131 24.33 -3.42 37.74
C GLY A 131 24.44 -4.93 37.47
N GLN A 132 23.51 -5.48 36.66
CA GLN A 132 23.53 -6.90 36.26
C GLN A 132 24.44 -7.13 35.06
N ASP A 133 25.15 -8.26 35.04
CA ASP A 133 26.01 -8.64 33.92
C ASP A 133 25.20 -8.78 32.61
N THR A 134 25.79 -8.31 31.51
CA THR A 134 25.20 -8.45 30.19
C THR A 134 25.09 -9.93 29.81
N PRO A 135 23.93 -10.43 29.40
CA PRO A 135 23.77 -11.81 28.99
C PRO A 135 24.70 -12.17 27.82
N GLY A 136 25.18 -13.41 27.78
CA GLY A 136 25.97 -13.90 26.66
C GLY A 136 25.18 -13.90 25.35
N ALA A 137 25.89 -13.87 24.21
CA ALA A 137 25.30 -13.76 22.86
C ALA A 137 24.21 -14.81 22.55
N ASP A 138 24.36 -16.03 23.07
CA ASP A 138 23.38 -17.12 22.88
C ASP A 138 22.05 -16.82 23.61
N MET A 139 22.13 -16.26 24.82
CA MET A 139 20.95 -15.87 25.60
C MET A 139 20.20 -14.70 24.93
N ASP A 140 20.92 -13.76 24.34
CA ASP A 140 20.33 -12.64 23.59
C ASP A 140 19.63 -13.13 22.33
N THR A 141 20.19 -14.10 21.63
CA THR A 141 19.58 -14.70 20.45
C THR A 141 18.28 -15.43 20.82
N TRP A 142 18.33 -16.27 21.85
CA TRP A 142 17.15 -16.97 22.35
C TRP A 142 16.04 -16.00 22.80
N ARG A 143 16.37 -14.90 23.49
CA ARG A 143 15.41 -13.87 23.89
C ARG A 143 14.78 -13.17 22.68
N ARG A 144 15.56 -12.85 21.64
CA ARG A 144 15.06 -12.26 20.38
C ARG A 144 14.06 -13.18 19.70
N ASP A 145 14.38 -14.45 19.55
CA ASP A 145 13.52 -15.44 18.90
C ASP A 145 12.21 -15.61 19.68
N ARG A 146 12.30 -15.70 21.01
CA ARG A 146 11.11 -15.81 21.88
C ARG A 146 10.26 -14.54 21.83
N ALA A 147 10.86 -13.35 21.85
CA ALA A 147 10.16 -12.09 21.70
C ALA A 147 9.48 -11.99 20.32
N ALA A 148 10.18 -12.37 19.25
CA ALA A 148 9.61 -12.40 17.90
C ALA A 148 8.42 -13.36 17.79
N ALA A 149 8.49 -14.52 18.43
CA ALA A 149 7.40 -15.49 18.46
C ALA A 149 6.17 -14.99 19.24
N SER A 150 6.37 -14.21 20.31
CA SER A 150 5.31 -13.68 21.17
C SER A 150 4.56 -12.49 20.56
N ILE A 151 5.17 -11.74 19.66
CA ILE A 151 4.56 -10.56 19.04
C ILE A 151 3.51 -11.00 18.01
N SER A 152 2.24 -10.70 18.27
CA SER A 152 1.17 -10.95 17.30
C SER A 152 1.19 -9.91 16.17
N ASP A 153 0.69 -10.29 14.96
CA ASP A 153 0.60 -9.37 13.83
C ASP A 153 -0.22 -8.09 14.14
N ARG A 154 -1.16 -8.17 15.10
CA ARG A 154 -1.96 -7.00 15.53
C ARG A 154 -1.14 -6.01 16.37
N GLN A 155 -0.13 -6.48 17.10
CA GLN A 155 0.75 -5.63 17.92
C GLN A 155 1.77 -4.88 17.09
N LEU A 156 2.12 -5.42 15.88
CA LEU A 156 3.13 -4.83 15.00
C LEU A 156 2.82 -3.37 14.59
N TRP A 157 1.53 -3.03 14.49
CA TRP A 157 1.07 -1.75 13.95
C TRP A 157 0.50 -0.80 14.99
N LYS A 158 0.57 -1.17 16.28
CA LYS A 158 0.18 -0.25 17.34
C LYS A 158 1.22 0.86 17.46
N ARG A 159 0.76 2.12 17.51
CA ARG A 159 1.64 3.24 17.85
C ARG A 159 2.08 3.08 19.31
N GLU A 160 3.37 3.23 19.58
CA GLU A 160 3.83 3.49 20.95
C GLU A 160 3.23 4.84 21.36
N THR A 161 2.36 4.81 22.35
CA THR A 161 1.81 6.01 23.02
C THR A 161 2.82 6.51 24.02
#